data_18167e9c30956cbf1755287b3300827e
#
_entry.id   18167e9c30956cbf1755287b3300827e
#
_cell.length_a   1.000
_cell.length_b   1.000
_cell.length_c   1.000
_cell.angle_alpha   90.00
_cell.angle_beta   90.00
_cell.angle_gamma   90.00
#
_symmetry.space_group_name_H-M   'P 1'
#
loop_
_entity.id
_entity.type
_entity.pdbx_description
1 polymer ?
#
loop_
_entity_poly.entity_id
_entity_poly.type
_entity_poly.pdbx_seq_one_letter_code
_entity_poly.pdbx_strand_id
1 'polypeptide(L)'
;MRQVAAGVWVATAEIWTSNTVVVVDDDGAALVVDPGITPTEVDGLAAAVAARGWRVAAGLATHPHWDHVLWSAALGDVPRFATPTAIAALAGDVERGWQEASSAAPGHDRALFGALTPLGSAPVGADVPLVPPAPRGCRVVVHEAHAPGHLALVTRGVLVAGDMLSDQEVPLLDVGPGGDRARAPLDPLGGYRRALAALEDAVARYDVAVLVPGHGAVAVGRDAVAARFTADRAYLHALEQAAAQPPSGHAGCDVPRTVPDERLADRWVAGEHAAQLDFLRARLTGR
;
A
#
# COMPACT_ATOMS: atom_id res chain seq x y z
N MET A 1 13.12 8.56 12.03
CA MET A 1 11.69 8.99 11.89
C MET A 1 11.58 10.49 11.80
N ARG A 2 10.72 11.01 10.90
CA ARG A 2 10.39 12.43 10.69
C ARG A 2 8.91 12.65 11.02
N GLN A 3 8.59 13.72 11.76
CA GLN A 3 7.19 14.10 12.01
C GLN A 3 6.58 14.73 10.76
N VAL A 4 5.40 14.26 10.35
CA VAL A 4 4.68 14.76 9.17
C VAL A 4 3.39 15.50 9.54
N ALA A 5 2.81 15.18 10.71
CA ALA A 5 1.71 15.90 11.34
C ALA A 5 1.77 15.70 12.86
N ALA A 6 0.95 16.43 13.63
CA ALA A 6 0.91 16.28 15.08
C ALA A 6 0.60 14.82 15.47
N GLY A 7 1.55 14.16 16.16
CA GLY A 7 1.44 12.76 16.57
C GLY A 7 1.52 11.74 15.42
N VAL A 8 1.94 12.14 14.21
CA VAL A 8 2.17 11.22 13.09
C VAL A 8 3.60 11.34 12.58
N TRP A 9 4.29 10.21 12.54
CA TRP A 9 5.70 10.11 12.21
C TRP A 9 5.92 9.09 11.10
N VAL A 10 6.90 9.32 10.23
CA VAL A 10 7.27 8.42 9.14
C VAL A 10 8.74 8.03 9.28
N ALA A 11 9.02 6.75 9.16
CA ALA A 11 10.33 6.20 8.90
C ALA A 11 10.33 5.65 7.47
N THR A 12 11.32 6.03 6.67
CA THR A 12 11.46 5.53 5.29
C THR A 12 12.65 4.57 5.25
N ALA A 13 12.43 3.36 4.77
CA ALA A 13 13.46 2.36 4.56
C ALA A 13 14.31 2.69 3.32
N GLU A 14 15.52 2.12 3.26
CA GLU A 14 16.39 2.27 2.10
C GLU A 14 15.88 1.46 0.90
N ILE A 15 15.36 0.25 1.16
CA ILE A 15 14.80 -0.62 0.13
C ILE A 15 13.44 -0.05 -0.28
N TRP A 16 13.28 0.23 -1.59
CA TRP A 16 12.07 0.72 -2.26
C TRP A 16 11.46 2.00 -1.64
N THR A 17 12.23 2.73 -0.83
CA THR A 17 11.69 3.87 -0.08
C THR A 17 10.39 3.56 0.66
N SER A 18 10.30 2.33 1.23
CA SER A 18 9.11 1.87 1.95
C SER A 18 8.86 2.67 3.21
N ASN A 19 7.63 3.05 3.45
CA ASN A 19 7.24 3.94 4.53
C ASN A 19 6.56 3.20 5.67
N THR A 20 7.15 3.23 6.85
CA THR A 20 6.50 2.88 8.11
C THR A 20 5.90 4.12 8.73
N VAL A 21 4.65 4.05 9.18
CA VAL A 21 3.99 5.15 9.89
C VAL A 21 3.81 4.81 11.36
N VAL A 22 4.12 5.76 12.23
CA VAL A 22 3.86 5.66 13.67
C VAL A 22 2.89 6.77 14.07
N VAL A 23 1.71 6.39 14.54
CA VAL A 23 0.70 7.30 15.09
C VAL A 23 0.73 7.19 16.60
N VAL A 24 0.88 8.31 17.30
CA VAL A 24 1.06 8.34 18.75
C VAL A 24 -0.05 9.14 19.41
N ASP A 25 -0.69 8.59 20.43
CA ASP A 25 -1.69 9.30 21.24
C ASP A 25 -1.04 10.12 22.37
N ASP A 26 -1.83 10.97 23.02
CA ASP A 26 -1.34 11.88 24.06
C ASP A 26 -0.76 11.14 25.27
N ASP A 27 -1.18 9.90 25.53
CA ASP A 27 -0.67 9.02 26.58
C ASP A 27 0.60 8.22 26.16
N GLY A 28 1.12 8.46 24.94
CA GLY A 28 2.27 7.76 24.40
C GLY A 28 1.96 6.37 23.83
N ALA A 29 0.69 5.98 23.73
CA ALA A 29 0.32 4.75 23.01
C ALA A 29 0.52 4.95 21.51
N ALA A 30 1.22 4.01 20.87
CA ALA A 30 1.59 4.09 19.47
C ALA A 30 0.98 2.95 18.65
N LEU A 31 0.46 3.29 17.47
CA LEU A 31 0.14 2.37 16.39
C LEU A 31 1.30 2.40 15.39
N VAL A 32 1.80 1.23 15.04
CA VAL A 32 2.82 1.07 13.98
C VAL A 32 2.16 0.48 12.74
N VAL A 33 2.25 1.18 11.63
CA VAL A 33 1.68 0.77 10.34
C VAL A 33 2.80 0.36 9.41
N ASP A 34 2.73 -0.83 8.83
CA ASP A 34 3.64 -1.38 7.83
C ASP A 34 5.12 -1.22 8.26
N PRO A 35 5.55 -1.91 9.33
CA PRO A 35 6.90 -1.71 9.87
C PRO A 35 7.98 -2.18 8.90
N GLY A 36 8.91 -1.29 8.65
CA GLY A 36 10.09 -1.26 7.79
C GLY A 36 10.65 -2.59 7.28
N ILE A 37 11.59 -2.54 6.34
CA ILE A 37 11.88 -3.72 5.50
C ILE A 37 12.89 -4.65 6.16
N THR A 38 14.03 -4.14 6.62
CA THR A 38 15.08 -5.01 7.19
C THR A 38 14.90 -5.18 8.71
N PRO A 39 15.36 -6.31 9.30
CA PRO A 39 15.35 -6.48 10.74
C PRO A 39 16.01 -5.31 11.50
N THR A 40 17.11 -4.79 10.98
CA THR A 40 17.82 -3.63 11.56
C THR A 40 16.97 -2.37 11.57
N GLU A 41 16.22 -2.10 10.50
CA GLU A 41 15.32 -0.94 10.42
C GLU A 41 14.14 -1.07 11.37
N VAL A 42 13.55 -2.28 11.48
CA VAL A 42 12.43 -2.53 12.40
C VAL A 42 12.87 -2.44 13.87
N ASP A 43 14.05 -2.98 14.20
CA ASP A 43 14.63 -2.88 15.55
C ASP A 43 15.03 -1.42 15.86
N GLY A 44 15.58 -0.70 14.88
CA GLY A 44 15.88 0.74 14.98
C GLY A 44 14.61 1.57 15.19
N LEU A 45 13.51 1.20 14.55
CA LEU A 45 12.19 1.82 14.77
C LEU A 45 11.72 1.60 16.22
N ALA A 46 11.80 0.35 16.71
CA ALA A 46 11.44 0.02 18.09
C ALA A 46 12.27 0.82 19.11
N ALA A 47 13.58 0.91 18.91
CA ALA A 47 14.46 1.73 19.75
C ALA A 47 14.08 3.22 19.68
N ALA A 48 13.74 3.75 18.51
CA ALA A 48 13.35 5.15 18.33
C ALA A 48 12.00 5.47 18.98
N VAL A 49 11.05 4.53 19.00
CA VAL A 49 9.77 4.63 19.71
C VAL A 49 10.03 4.66 21.22
N ALA A 50 10.80 3.71 21.74
CA ALA A 50 11.12 3.63 23.16
C ALA A 50 11.89 4.84 23.69
N ALA A 51 12.87 5.36 22.90
CA ALA A 51 13.63 6.56 23.27
C ALA A 51 12.78 7.83 23.43
N ARG A 52 11.57 7.84 22.87
CA ARG A 52 10.60 8.94 23.02
C ARG A 52 9.63 8.71 24.18
N GLY A 53 9.79 7.63 24.92
CA GLY A 53 8.88 7.23 26.00
C GLY A 53 7.54 6.71 25.48
N TRP A 54 7.45 6.35 24.20
CA TRP A 54 6.23 5.79 23.63
C TRP A 54 6.19 4.27 23.79
N ARG A 55 4.99 3.73 23.77
CA ARG A 55 4.73 2.29 23.91
C ARG A 55 3.90 1.82 22.72
N VAL A 56 4.43 0.87 21.97
CA VAL A 56 3.63 0.23 20.91
C VAL A 56 2.43 -0.46 21.54
N ALA A 57 1.24 -0.10 21.11
CA ALA A 57 -0.03 -0.65 21.58
C ALA A 57 -0.68 -1.58 20.54
N ALA A 58 -0.39 -1.37 19.26
CA ALA A 58 -0.87 -2.18 18.15
C ALA A 58 0.00 -2.03 16.92
N GLY A 59 -0.11 -2.99 16.01
CA GLY A 59 0.32 -2.90 14.62
C GLY A 59 -0.87 -2.86 13.67
N LEU A 60 -0.65 -2.37 12.46
CA LEU A 60 -1.60 -2.39 11.35
C LEU A 60 -0.85 -2.72 10.07
N ALA A 61 -1.31 -3.72 9.32
CA ALA A 61 -0.87 -3.99 7.96
C ALA A 61 -1.91 -3.44 6.98
N THR A 62 -1.49 -2.63 6.01
CA THR A 62 -2.40 -2.06 5.01
C THR A 62 -2.90 -3.12 4.04
N HIS A 63 -2.06 -4.08 3.68
CA HIS A 63 -2.39 -5.14 2.73
C HIS A 63 -1.47 -6.37 2.90
N PRO A 64 -1.72 -7.51 2.19
CA PRO A 64 -1.06 -8.77 2.49
C PRO A 64 0.32 -8.99 1.86
N HIS A 65 0.92 -7.99 1.17
CA HIS A 65 2.27 -8.17 0.62
C HIS A 65 3.32 -8.30 1.71
N TRP A 66 4.39 -9.02 1.41
CA TRP A 66 5.34 -9.47 2.41
C TRP A 66 6.02 -8.34 3.19
N ASP A 67 6.27 -7.22 2.55
CA ASP A 67 6.94 -6.04 3.10
C ASP A 67 6.05 -5.16 4.01
N HIS A 68 4.73 -5.43 4.03
CA HIS A 68 3.77 -4.76 4.91
C HIS A 68 3.33 -5.62 6.11
N VAL A 69 3.72 -6.90 6.14
CA VAL A 69 3.32 -7.84 7.20
C VAL A 69 4.48 -8.30 8.09
N LEU A 70 5.61 -7.60 8.01
CA LEU A 70 6.80 -7.83 8.84
C LEU A 70 6.56 -7.40 10.29
N TRP A 71 7.34 -7.96 11.21
CA TRP A 71 7.35 -7.58 12.63
C TRP A 71 8.64 -8.01 13.29
N SER A 72 9.01 -7.30 14.39
CA SER A 72 10.09 -7.68 15.30
C SER A 72 9.56 -7.80 16.72
N ALA A 73 10.10 -8.74 17.48
CA ALA A 73 9.85 -8.87 18.92
C ALA A 73 10.21 -7.60 19.71
N ALA A 74 11.12 -6.77 19.19
CA ALA A 74 11.48 -5.49 19.77
C ALA A 74 10.32 -4.47 19.78
N LEU A 75 9.34 -4.59 18.87
CA LEU A 75 8.12 -3.79 18.87
C LEU A 75 7.08 -4.26 19.91
N GLY A 76 7.33 -5.41 20.55
CA GLY A 76 6.46 -5.99 21.57
C GLY A 76 5.47 -7.02 21.04
N ASP A 77 4.92 -7.79 21.98
CA ASP A 77 3.84 -8.76 21.73
C ASP A 77 2.49 -8.02 21.86
N VAL A 78 2.03 -7.45 20.74
CA VAL A 78 0.79 -6.66 20.66
C VAL A 78 -0.05 -7.13 19.49
N PRO A 79 -1.37 -6.89 19.49
CA PRO A 79 -2.21 -7.23 18.35
C PRO A 79 -1.78 -6.45 17.10
N ARG A 80 -1.70 -7.17 15.96
CA ARG A 80 -1.35 -6.63 14.65
C ARG A 80 -2.52 -6.84 13.72
N PHE A 81 -3.18 -5.77 13.34
CA PHE A 81 -4.44 -5.82 12.62
C PHE A 81 -4.25 -5.79 11.12
N ALA A 82 -5.15 -6.49 10.41
CA ALA A 82 -5.40 -6.36 8.98
C ALA A 82 -6.87 -6.70 8.68
N THR A 83 -7.33 -6.44 7.47
CA THR A 83 -8.67 -6.87 7.09
C THR A 83 -8.76 -8.39 7.04
N PRO A 84 -9.93 -9.01 7.31
CA PRO A 84 -10.12 -10.44 7.17
C PRO A 84 -9.76 -10.97 5.77
N THR A 85 -10.05 -10.18 4.72
CA THR A 85 -9.72 -10.50 3.32
C THR A 85 -8.21 -10.54 3.10
N ALA A 86 -7.46 -9.55 3.61
CA ALA A 86 -6.01 -9.55 3.53
C ALA A 86 -5.36 -10.74 4.25
N ILE A 87 -5.87 -11.08 5.44
CA ILE A 87 -5.41 -12.25 6.20
C ILE A 87 -5.67 -13.55 5.42
N ALA A 88 -6.84 -13.70 4.81
CA ALA A 88 -7.16 -14.87 4.01
C ALA A 88 -6.29 -14.97 2.74
N ALA A 89 -6.01 -13.84 2.09
CA ALA A 89 -5.12 -13.79 0.93
C ALA A 89 -3.69 -14.19 1.32
N LEU A 90 -3.15 -13.60 2.40
CA LEU A 90 -1.83 -13.94 2.92
C LEU A 90 -1.73 -15.43 3.29
N ALA A 91 -2.74 -15.98 3.97
CA ALA A 91 -2.74 -17.39 4.37
C ALA A 91 -2.68 -18.35 3.16
N GLY A 92 -3.25 -17.93 2.02
CA GLY A 92 -3.20 -18.70 0.77
C GLY A 92 -1.83 -18.67 0.08
N ASP A 93 -0.94 -17.76 0.47
CA ASP A 93 0.35 -17.53 -0.21
C ASP A 93 1.52 -17.21 0.75
N VAL A 94 1.34 -17.53 2.02
CA VAL A 94 2.26 -17.14 3.10
C VAL A 94 3.69 -17.66 2.88
N GLU A 95 3.85 -18.82 2.28
CA GLU A 95 5.17 -19.41 2.04
C GLU A 95 5.93 -18.66 0.93
N ARG A 96 5.24 -18.25 -0.14
CA ARG A 96 5.84 -17.41 -1.18
C ARG A 96 6.26 -16.06 -0.60
N GLY A 97 5.36 -15.38 0.10
CA GLY A 97 5.70 -14.10 0.74
C GLY A 97 6.86 -14.21 1.72
N TRP A 98 6.96 -15.32 2.47
CA TRP A 98 8.10 -15.58 3.34
C TRP A 98 9.42 -15.78 2.55
N GLN A 99 9.38 -16.50 1.44
CA GLN A 99 10.55 -16.68 0.58
C GLN A 99 11.02 -15.36 -0.01
N GLU A 100 10.10 -14.51 -0.47
CA GLU A 100 10.39 -13.15 -0.94
C GLU A 100 11.03 -12.30 0.16
N ALA A 101 10.43 -12.25 1.35
CA ALA A 101 10.96 -11.55 2.52
C ALA A 101 12.37 -12.05 2.89
N SER A 102 12.56 -13.37 2.95
CA SER A 102 13.84 -13.99 3.31
C SER A 102 14.93 -13.72 2.27
N SER A 103 14.56 -13.56 1.00
CA SER A 103 15.49 -13.24 -0.08
C SER A 103 15.87 -11.76 -0.09
N ALA A 104 14.90 -10.87 0.06
CA ALA A 104 15.10 -9.42 -0.01
C ALA A 104 15.67 -8.83 1.30
N ALA A 105 15.22 -9.35 2.45
CA ALA A 105 15.55 -8.85 3.79
C ALA A 105 15.74 -10.02 4.77
N PRO A 106 16.82 -10.78 4.68
CA PRO A 106 17.05 -11.95 5.52
C PRO A 106 17.18 -11.60 7.01
N GLY A 107 16.77 -12.53 7.89
CA GLY A 107 16.95 -12.44 9.33
C GLY A 107 15.69 -12.10 10.13
N HIS A 108 14.53 -11.98 9.50
CA HIS A 108 13.25 -11.88 10.18
C HIS A 108 12.88 -13.19 10.91
N ASP A 109 12.07 -13.08 11.96
CA ASP A 109 11.49 -14.23 12.64
C ASP A 109 10.27 -14.76 11.87
N ARG A 110 10.36 -16.00 11.38
CA ARG A 110 9.27 -16.67 10.66
C ARG A 110 7.97 -16.74 11.47
N ALA A 111 8.06 -16.87 12.79
CA ALA A 111 6.89 -16.96 13.66
C ALA A 111 6.12 -15.63 13.76
N LEU A 112 6.80 -14.53 13.53
CA LEU A 112 6.20 -13.19 13.55
C LEU A 112 5.69 -12.74 12.18
N PHE A 113 6.17 -13.36 11.10
CA PHE A 113 5.76 -13.02 9.74
C PHE A 113 4.27 -13.29 9.52
N GLY A 114 3.52 -12.26 9.14
CA GLY A 114 2.09 -12.40 8.83
C GLY A 114 1.20 -12.86 9.99
N ALA A 115 1.68 -12.82 11.22
CA ALA A 115 0.88 -13.18 12.39
C ALA A 115 -0.09 -12.03 12.72
N LEU A 116 -1.23 -11.98 12.03
CA LEU A 116 -2.18 -10.87 12.02
C LEU A 116 -3.49 -11.23 12.74
N THR A 117 -4.13 -10.21 13.31
CA THR A 117 -5.43 -10.27 13.97
C THR A 117 -6.47 -9.61 13.06
N PRO A 118 -7.63 -10.23 12.82
CA PRO A 118 -8.63 -9.63 11.95
C PRO A 118 -9.23 -8.37 12.58
N LEU A 119 -9.29 -7.28 11.79
CA LEU A 119 -10.15 -6.15 12.07
C LEU A 119 -11.62 -6.61 12.05
N GLY A 120 -12.47 -5.90 12.77
CA GLY A 120 -13.91 -6.08 12.61
C GLY A 120 -14.33 -5.96 11.15
N SER A 121 -15.41 -6.64 10.76
CA SER A 121 -15.90 -6.59 9.39
C SER A 121 -16.26 -5.16 8.98
N ALA A 122 -15.68 -4.70 7.89
CA ALA A 122 -16.02 -3.44 7.23
C ALA A 122 -16.30 -3.71 5.75
N PRO A 123 -17.42 -3.23 5.20
CA PRO A 123 -17.68 -3.34 3.77
C PRO A 123 -16.62 -2.61 2.95
N VAL A 124 -16.37 -3.08 1.73
CA VAL A 124 -15.54 -2.36 0.75
C VAL A 124 -16.11 -0.96 0.48
N GLY A 125 -15.26 0.05 0.49
CA GLY A 125 -15.64 1.45 0.41
C GLY A 125 -16.10 2.07 1.74
N ALA A 126 -16.22 1.28 2.81
CA ALA A 126 -16.59 1.81 4.11
C ALA A 126 -15.42 2.53 4.78
N ASP A 127 -15.74 3.66 5.39
CA ASP A 127 -14.88 4.42 6.28
C ASP A 127 -15.32 4.13 7.71
N VAL A 128 -14.52 3.36 8.43
CA VAL A 128 -14.85 2.91 9.79
C VAL A 128 -13.79 3.31 10.82
N PRO A 129 -14.18 3.62 12.06
CA PRO A 129 -13.21 3.91 13.11
C PRO A 129 -12.37 2.68 13.43
N LEU A 130 -11.06 2.88 13.57
CA LEU A 130 -10.17 1.89 14.13
C LEU A 130 -10.30 1.96 15.67
N VAL A 131 -10.74 0.86 16.26
CA VAL A 131 -11.03 0.81 17.70
C VAL A 131 -9.76 0.53 18.54
N PRO A 132 -9.78 0.81 19.85
CA PRO A 132 -8.67 0.50 20.76
C PRO A 132 -8.19 -0.97 20.58
N PRO A 133 -6.86 -1.20 20.70
CA PRO A 133 -5.85 -0.32 21.31
C PRO A 133 -5.23 0.76 20.37
N ALA A 134 -5.80 1.01 19.19
CA ALA A 134 -5.31 2.06 18.31
C ALA A 134 -5.53 3.48 18.89
N PRO A 135 -4.65 4.45 18.53
CA PRO A 135 -4.83 5.85 18.90
C PRO A 135 -6.17 6.42 18.44
N ARG A 136 -6.66 7.40 19.19
CA ARG A 136 -7.95 8.05 18.87
C ARG A 136 -7.91 8.78 17.53
N GLY A 137 -9.04 8.79 16.85
CA GLY A 137 -9.19 9.48 15.56
C GLY A 137 -8.60 8.74 14.36
N CYS A 138 -8.14 7.50 14.55
CA CYS A 138 -7.76 6.62 13.46
C CYS A 138 -9.01 6.03 12.80
N ARG A 139 -9.06 6.09 11.47
CA ARG A 139 -10.12 5.51 10.66
C ARG A 139 -9.51 4.73 9.50
N VAL A 140 -10.15 3.68 9.08
CA VAL A 140 -9.71 2.89 7.92
C VAL A 140 -10.74 2.96 6.80
N VAL A 141 -10.25 3.10 5.58
CA VAL A 141 -11.02 3.00 4.34
C VAL A 141 -10.63 1.69 3.68
N VAL A 142 -11.55 0.73 3.65
CA VAL A 142 -11.28 -0.60 3.10
C VAL A 142 -11.57 -0.62 1.60
N HIS A 143 -10.69 -1.21 0.81
CA HIS A 143 -10.87 -1.37 -0.64
C HIS A 143 -10.17 -2.63 -1.16
N GLU A 144 -10.34 -2.93 -2.45
CA GLU A 144 -9.78 -4.10 -3.14
C GLU A 144 -8.82 -3.69 -4.28
N ALA A 145 -8.36 -2.44 -4.27
CA ALA A 145 -7.37 -1.99 -5.23
C ALA A 145 -5.98 -2.45 -4.79
N HIS A 146 -5.10 -2.71 -5.74
CA HIS A 146 -3.73 -3.17 -5.56
C HIS A 146 -3.64 -4.59 -4.98
N ALA A 147 -4.30 -4.88 -3.88
CA ALA A 147 -4.28 -6.20 -3.24
C ALA A 147 -5.63 -6.51 -2.56
N PRO A 148 -5.97 -7.80 -2.37
CA PRO A 148 -7.19 -8.20 -1.68
C PRO A 148 -7.24 -7.67 -0.25
N GLY A 149 -8.33 -6.99 0.09
CA GLY A 149 -8.54 -6.48 1.44
C GLY A 149 -7.60 -5.33 1.85
N HIS A 150 -7.05 -4.62 0.89
CA HIS A 150 -6.25 -3.43 1.13
C HIS A 150 -7.06 -2.37 1.90
N LEU A 151 -6.40 -1.65 2.78
CA LEU A 151 -6.97 -0.53 3.50
C LEU A 151 -6.04 0.68 3.50
N ALA A 152 -6.62 1.86 3.55
CA ALA A 152 -5.90 3.08 3.89
C ALA A 152 -6.25 3.53 5.31
N LEU A 153 -5.32 4.17 6.00
CA LEU A 153 -5.54 4.77 7.31
C LEU A 153 -5.66 6.29 7.18
N VAL A 154 -6.70 6.87 7.76
CA VAL A 154 -6.87 8.32 7.87
C VAL A 154 -6.77 8.72 9.33
N THR A 155 -5.91 9.68 9.63
CA THR A 155 -5.74 10.21 10.98
C THR A 155 -5.10 11.60 10.95
N ARG A 156 -5.61 12.54 11.75
CA ARG A 156 -4.98 13.86 12.00
C ARG A 156 -4.56 14.62 10.73
N GLY A 157 -5.42 14.58 9.70
CA GLY A 157 -5.14 15.22 8.41
C GLY A 157 -4.09 14.51 7.54
N VAL A 158 -3.77 13.25 7.87
CA VAL A 158 -2.86 12.38 7.12
C VAL A 158 -3.63 11.20 6.53
N LEU A 159 -3.39 10.90 5.25
CA LEU A 159 -3.78 9.66 4.59
C LEU A 159 -2.54 8.76 4.47
N VAL A 160 -2.55 7.58 5.09
CA VAL A 160 -1.60 6.50 4.85
C VAL A 160 -2.25 5.57 3.84
N ALA A 161 -1.74 5.57 2.61
CA ALA A 161 -2.45 5.01 1.48
C ALA A 161 -2.13 3.52 1.21
N GLY A 162 -1.13 2.93 1.91
CA GLY A 162 -0.53 1.68 1.47
C GLY A 162 0.04 1.86 0.06
N ASP A 163 0.04 0.82 -0.76
CA ASP A 163 0.64 0.85 -2.10
C ASP A 163 -0.27 1.47 -3.16
N MET A 164 -0.70 2.68 -2.84
CA MET A 164 -1.43 3.57 -3.74
C MET A 164 -0.87 4.98 -3.68
N LEU A 165 -1.08 5.73 -4.74
CA LEU A 165 -0.76 7.16 -4.80
C LEU A 165 0.75 7.45 -4.64
N SER A 166 1.60 6.52 -5.06
CA SER A 166 3.06 6.65 -5.08
C SER A 166 3.52 7.64 -6.17
N ASP A 167 4.69 8.27 -5.96
CA ASP A 167 5.40 9.01 -7.01
C ASP A 167 6.43 8.15 -7.72
N GLN A 168 6.67 6.94 -7.26
CA GLN A 168 7.63 6.01 -7.84
C GLN A 168 6.95 4.85 -8.58
N GLU A 169 5.79 4.43 -8.12
CA GLU A 169 5.04 3.31 -8.68
C GLU A 169 3.74 3.79 -9.32
N VAL A 170 3.43 3.19 -10.47
CA VAL A 170 2.11 3.36 -11.10
C VAL A 170 1.07 2.53 -10.35
N PRO A 171 -0.24 2.79 -10.52
CA PRO A 171 -1.28 1.88 -10.04
C PRO A 171 -1.02 0.42 -10.43
N LEU A 172 -0.72 -0.43 -9.44
CA LEU A 172 -0.49 -1.85 -9.63
C LEU A 172 -1.81 -2.60 -9.40
N LEU A 173 -2.20 -3.41 -10.40
CA LEU A 173 -3.48 -4.11 -10.40
C LEU A 173 -3.39 -5.53 -9.82
N ASP A 174 -2.24 -5.90 -9.24
CA ASP A 174 -1.93 -7.25 -8.73
C ASP A 174 -2.14 -8.35 -9.78
N VAL A 175 -1.75 -8.06 -11.01
CA VAL A 175 -1.85 -8.96 -12.18
C VAL A 175 -0.51 -9.15 -12.90
N GLY A 176 0.57 -8.59 -12.32
CA GLY A 176 1.93 -8.65 -12.82
C GLY A 176 2.58 -10.02 -12.69
N PRO A 177 3.91 -10.13 -12.93
CA PRO A 177 4.65 -11.40 -12.84
C PRO A 177 4.58 -12.07 -11.46
N GLY A 178 4.40 -11.26 -10.39
CA GLY A 178 4.19 -11.75 -9.03
C GLY A 178 2.72 -11.98 -8.66
N GLY A 179 1.77 -11.46 -9.45
CA GLY A 179 0.33 -11.54 -9.16
C GLY A 179 -0.31 -12.87 -9.57
N ASP A 180 -1.32 -13.29 -8.83
CA ASP A 180 -2.13 -14.47 -9.19
C ASP A 180 -3.23 -14.08 -10.18
N ARG A 181 -2.93 -14.21 -11.47
CA ARG A 181 -3.88 -13.90 -12.55
C ARG A 181 -5.20 -14.69 -12.46
N ALA A 182 -5.20 -15.86 -11.83
CA ALA A 182 -6.40 -16.67 -11.63
C ALA A 182 -7.31 -16.08 -10.55
N ARG A 183 -6.75 -15.31 -9.62
CA ARG A 183 -7.48 -14.61 -8.55
C ARG A 183 -7.71 -13.14 -8.84
N ALA A 184 -7.23 -12.65 -9.99
CA ALA A 184 -7.39 -11.24 -10.35
C ALA A 184 -8.87 -10.82 -10.33
N PRO A 185 -9.19 -9.62 -9.84
CA PRO A 185 -10.57 -9.11 -9.83
C PRO A 185 -11.21 -9.12 -11.20
N LEU A 186 -12.52 -9.32 -11.26
CA LEU A 186 -13.28 -9.27 -12.52
C LEU A 186 -13.16 -7.90 -13.22
N ASP A 187 -13.01 -6.82 -12.46
CA ASP A 187 -12.90 -5.45 -12.96
C ASP A 187 -11.78 -4.71 -12.19
N PRO A 188 -10.49 -5.01 -12.47
CA PRO A 188 -9.39 -4.41 -11.71
C PRO A 188 -9.28 -2.89 -11.91
N LEU A 189 -9.50 -2.39 -13.13
CA LEU A 189 -9.48 -0.94 -13.40
C LEU A 189 -10.61 -0.20 -12.69
N GLY A 190 -11.84 -0.72 -12.80
CA GLY A 190 -12.99 -0.14 -12.10
C GLY A 190 -12.86 -0.26 -10.58
N GLY A 191 -12.32 -1.37 -10.08
CA GLY A 191 -11.99 -1.56 -8.66
C GLY A 191 -11.03 -0.48 -8.16
N TYR A 192 -9.94 -0.24 -8.89
CA TYR A 192 -8.96 0.78 -8.54
C TYR A 192 -9.56 2.20 -8.56
N ARG A 193 -10.37 2.52 -9.59
CA ARG A 193 -11.08 3.82 -9.69
C ARG A 193 -12.05 4.04 -8.53
N ARG A 194 -12.77 3.01 -8.11
CA ARG A 194 -13.66 3.08 -6.93
C ARG A 194 -12.87 3.34 -5.65
N ALA A 195 -11.72 2.70 -5.49
CA ALA A 195 -10.83 2.95 -4.36
C ALA A 195 -10.33 4.40 -4.36
N LEU A 196 -9.83 4.92 -5.49
CA LEU A 196 -9.42 6.32 -5.60
C LEU A 196 -10.56 7.28 -5.23
N ALA A 197 -11.80 7.01 -5.67
CA ALA A 197 -12.95 7.84 -5.31
C ALA A 197 -13.23 7.82 -3.80
N ALA A 198 -13.20 6.63 -3.17
CA ALA A 198 -13.40 6.50 -1.72
C ALA A 198 -12.30 7.22 -0.91
N LEU A 199 -11.05 7.16 -1.38
CA LEU A 199 -9.94 7.86 -0.75
C LEU A 199 -10.04 9.38 -0.94
N GLU A 200 -10.46 9.88 -2.12
CA GLU A 200 -10.74 11.32 -2.33
C GLU A 200 -11.85 11.83 -1.42
N ASP A 201 -12.94 11.06 -1.26
CA ASP A 201 -14.01 11.39 -0.33
C ASP A 201 -13.50 11.48 1.12
N ALA A 202 -12.60 10.58 1.52
CA ALA A 202 -11.98 10.61 2.83
C ALA A 202 -11.02 11.82 2.97
N VAL A 203 -10.22 12.13 1.94
CA VAL A 203 -9.36 13.32 1.89
C VAL A 203 -10.17 14.59 2.12
N ALA A 204 -11.30 14.74 1.42
CA ALA A 204 -12.17 15.89 1.57
C ALA A 204 -12.84 15.95 2.95
N ARG A 205 -13.34 14.82 3.44
CA ARG A 205 -14.07 14.71 4.72
C ARG A 205 -13.19 15.02 5.92
N TYR A 206 -11.94 14.59 5.92
CA TYR A 206 -11.02 14.69 7.05
C TYR A 206 -9.94 15.75 6.88
N ASP A 207 -10.13 16.63 5.89
CA ASP A 207 -9.23 17.75 5.61
C ASP A 207 -7.75 17.33 5.51
N VAL A 208 -7.50 16.26 4.75
CA VAL A 208 -6.18 15.69 4.59
C VAL A 208 -5.27 16.66 3.81
N ALA A 209 -4.11 16.94 4.38
CA ALA A 209 -3.08 17.77 3.77
C ALA A 209 -1.73 17.05 3.66
N VAL A 210 -1.64 15.80 4.13
CA VAL A 210 -0.45 14.96 4.00
C VAL A 210 -0.85 13.57 3.52
N LEU A 211 -0.11 13.03 2.55
CA LEU A 211 -0.28 11.68 2.05
C LEU A 211 1.04 10.92 2.19
N VAL A 212 0.96 9.74 2.80
CA VAL A 212 2.08 8.79 2.94
C VAL A 212 1.73 7.55 2.12
N PRO A 213 2.38 7.32 0.97
CA PRO A 213 2.25 6.07 0.23
C PRO A 213 3.04 4.95 0.93
N GLY A 214 2.81 3.71 0.57
CA GLY A 214 3.64 2.57 1.01
C GLY A 214 5.07 2.74 0.53
N HIS A 215 5.26 3.12 -0.72
CA HIS A 215 6.56 3.38 -1.35
C HIS A 215 6.64 4.78 -1.92
N GLY A 216 7.80 5.44 -1.76
CA GLY A 216 8.07 6.75 -2.32
C GLY A 216 7.95 7.91 -1.34
N ALA A 217 7.91 9.14 -1.87
CA ALA A 217 7.96 10.36 -1.08
C ALA A 217 6.60 10.74 -0.49
N VAL A 218 6.61 11.23 0.74
CA VAL A 218 5.44 11.83 1.39
C VAL A 218 5.02 13.10 0.64
N ALA A 219 3.77 13.19 0.22
CA ALA A 219 3.20 14.41 -0.35
C ALA A 219 2.69 15.32 0.78
N VAL A 220 3.12 16.58 0.77
CA VAL A 220 2.76 17.58 1.78
C VAL A 220 2.09 18.77 1.11
N GLY A 221 0.92 19.12 1.59
CA GLY A 221 0.05 20.15 1.04
C GLY A 221 -1.06 19.57 0.16
N ARG A 222 -2.23 20.22 0.17
CA ARG A 222 -3.42 19.75 -0.55
C ARG A 222 -3.18 19.58 -2.06
N ASP A 223 -2.42 20.50 -2.66
CA ASP A 223 -2.12 20.45 -4.09
C ASP A 223 -1.23 19.24 -4.43
N ALA A 224 -0.23 18.93 -3.57
CA ALA A 224 0.61 17.76 -3.75
C ALA A 224 -0.18 16.45 -3.58
N VAL A 225 -1.11 16.40 -2.61
CA VAL A 225 -2.03 15.26 -2.44
C VAL A 225 -2.92 15.11 -3.68
N ALA A 226 -3.54 16.18 -4.16
CA ALA A 226 -4.39 16.16 -5.35
C ALA A 226 -3.64 15.74 -6.63
N ALA A 227 -2.37 16.15 -6.75
CA ALA A 227 -1.52 15.75 -7.88
C ALA A 227 -1.30 14.23 -7.96
N ARG A 228 -1.19 13.53 -6.80
CA ARG A 228 -1.07 12.06 -6.77
C ARG A 228 -2.32 11.37 -7.33
N PHE A 229 -3.51 11.79 -6.92
CA PHE A 229 -4.77 11.29 -7.49
C PHE A 229 -4.89 11.55 -8.98
N THR A 230 -4.48 12.74 -9.41
CA THR A 230 -4.48 13.12 -10.83
C THR A 230 -3.56 12.21 -11.64
N ALA A 231 -2.35 11.94 -11.16
CA ALA A 231 -1.37 11.06 -11.82
C ALA A 231 -1.91 9.63 -11.95
N ASP A 232 -2.46 9.06 -10.87
CA ASP A 232 -2.98 7.70 -10.90
C ASP A 232 -4.20 7.57 -11.82
N ARG A 233 -5.12 8.55 -11.83
CA ARG A 233 -6.25 8.56 -12.76
C ARG A 233 -5.80 8.67 -14.21
N ALA A 234 -4.81 9.51 -14.49
CA ALA A 234 -4.26 9.67 -15.84
C ALA A 234 -3.62 8.36 -16.33
N TYR A 235 -2.83 7.70 -15.47
CA TYR A 235 -2.23 6.40 -15.78
C TYR A 235 -3.29 5.33 -16.09
N LEU A 236 -4.30 5.16 -15.21
CA LEU A 236 -5.36 4.17 -15.42
C LEU A 236 -6.15 4.41 -16.71
N HIS A 237 -6.39 5.68 -17.05
CA HIS A 237 -7.05 6.04 -18.32
C HIS A 237 -6.18 5.67 -19.52
N ALA A 238 -4.90 6.03 -19.49
CA ALA A 238 -3.97 5.72 -20.57
C ALA A 238 -3.74 4.21 -20.72
N LEU A 239 -3.65 3.46 -19.62
CA LEU A 239 -3.54 2.00 -19.61
C LEU A 239 -4.75 1.33 -20.28
N GLU A 240 -5.97 1.77 -19.94
CA GLU A 240 -7.21 1.27 -20.54
C GLU A 240 -7.25 1.53 -22.06
N GLN A 241 -6.90 2.75 -22.47
CA GLN A 241 -6.84 3.11 -23.89
C GLN A 241 -5.79 2.27 -24.64
N ALA A 242 -4.61 2.07 -24.07
CA ALA A 242 -3.57 1.23 -24.64
C ALA A 242 -3.99 -0.24 -24.75
N ALA A 243 -4.75 -0.76 -23.78
CA ALA A 243 -5.28 -2.11 -23.82
C ALA A 243 -6.34 -2.31 -24.91
N ALA A 244 -7.21 -1.32 -25.13
CA ALA A 244 -8.28 -1.37 -26.12
C ALA A 244 -7.78 -1.29 -27.58
N GLN A 245 -6.54 -0.85 -27.81
CA GLN A 245 -5.99 -0.73 -29.16
C GLN A 245 -5.46 -2.08 -29.66
N PRO A 246 -5.82 -2.52 -30.88
CA PRO A 246 -5.29 -3.76 -31.43
C PRO A 246 -3.76 -3.69 -31.57
N PRO A 247 -3.04 -4.81 -31.40
CA PRO A 247 -1.61 -4.86 -31.70
C PRO A 247 -1.40 -4.44 -33.17
N SER A 248 -0.53 -3.46 -33.41
CA SER A 248 -0.24 -2.99 -34.76
C SER A 248 0.45 -4.08 -35.56
N GLY A 249 -0.25 -4.65 -36.54
CA GLY A 249 0.29 -5.67 -37.48
C GLY A 249 1.22 -5.12 -38.57
N HIS A 250 1.77 -3.93 -38.43
CA HIS A 250 2.71 -3.35 -39.38
C HIS A 250 4.07 -3.18 -38.73
N ALA A 251 4.99 -4.07 -39.11
CA ALA A 251 6.41 -3.88 -38.90
C ALA A 251 6.84 -2.62 -39.70
N GLY A 252 7.02 -1.48 -38.99
CA GLY A 252 7.54 -0.27 -39.65
C GLY A 252 7.25 1.07 -39.00
N CYS A 253 6.32 1.13 -38.06
CA CYS A 253 6.04 2.34 -37.25
C CYS A 253 5.78 1.94 -35.79
N ASP A 254 6.81 1.42 -35.15
CA ASP A 254 6.83 1.34 -33.69
C ASP A 254 7.05 2.75 -33.10
N VAL A 255 6.01 3.57 -33.12
CA VAL A 255 5.87 4.56 -32.08
C VAL A 255 5.48 3.72 -30.86
N PRO A 256 6.33 3.61 -29.84
CA PRO A 256 5.94 2.95 -28.59
C PRO A 256 4.67 3.65 -28.13
N ARG A 257 3.59 2.90 -27.97
CA ARG A 257 2.34 3.38 -27.38
C ARG A 257 2.58 3.42 -25.88
N THR A 258 3.52 4.28 -25.50
CA THR A 258 3.92 4.50 -24.12
C THR A 258 2.81 5.29 -23.45
N VAL A 259 2.27 4.73 -22.40
CA VAL A 259 1.57 5.52 -21.38
C VAL A 259 2.56 6.60 -20.93
N PRO A 260 2.27 7.89 -21.11
CA PRO A 260 3.19 8.94 -20.71
C PRO A 260 3.15 9.08 -19.18
N ASP A 261 4.05 8.38 -18.51
CA ASP A 261 4.18 8.42 -17.06
C ASP A 261 5.67 8.30 -16.69
N GLU A 262 6.19 9.26 -15.95
CA GLU A 262 7.61 9.33 -15.58
C GLU A 262 8.03 8.15 -14.70
N ARG A 263 7.10 7.56 -13.93
CA ARG A 263 7.34 6.38 -13.10
C ARG A 263 7.76 5.14 -13.92
N LEU A 264 7.40 5.08 -15.20
CA LEU A 264 7.79 4.02 -16.12
C LEU A 264 9.27 4.09 -16.54
N ALA A 265 10.03 5.09 -16.11
CA ALA A 265 11.47 5.12 -16.27
C ALA A 265 12.18 4.05 -15.41
N ASP A 266 11.58 3.63 -14.32
CA ASP A 266 12.05 2.48 -13.53
C ASP A 266 11.76 1.17 -14.26
N ARG A 267 12.77 0.28 -14.34
CA ARG A 267 12.67 -0.97 -15.12
C ARG A 267 11.67 -1.96 -14.52
N TRP A 268 11.56 -2.01 -13.18
CA TRP A 268 10.62 -2.90 -12.53
C TRP A 268 9.19 -2.39 -12.75
N VAL A 269 8.95 -1.10 -12.55
CA VAL A 269 7.64 -0.46 -12.80
C VAL A 269 7.21 -0.62 -14.26
N ALA A 270 8.15 -0.47 -15.22
CA ALA A 270 7.88 -0.72 -16.64
C ALA A 270 7.52 -2.20 -16.92
N GLY A 271 8.14 -3.13 -16.20
CA GLY A 271 7.81 -4.56 -16.29
C GLY A 271 6.40 -4.87 -15.80
N GLU A 272 6.02 -4.30 -14.65
CA GLU A 272 4.66 -4.42 -14.10
C GLU A 272 3.62 -3.77 -15.03
N HIS A 273 3.91 -2.60 -15.59
CA HIS A 273 3.07 -1.97 -16.59
C HIS A 273 2.83 -2.88 -17.81
N ALA A 274 3.89 -3.47 -18.35
CA ALA A 274 3.78 -4.37 -19.49
C ALA A 274 2.91 -5.60 -19.17
N ALA A 275 3.09 -6.21 -18.01
CA ALA A 275 2.28 -7.34 -17.55
C ALA A 275 0.80 -6.98 -17.35
N GLN A 276 0.50 -5.81 -16.81
CA GLN A 276 -0.86 -5.28 -16.67
C GLN A 276 -1.53 -5.06 -18.03
N LEU A 277 -0.79 -4.48 -18.97
CA LEU A 277 -1.27 -4.22 -20.32
C LEU A 277 -1.60 -5.54 -21.06
N ASP A 278 -0.73 -6.53 -20.95
CA ASP A 278 -0.95 -7.86 -21.55
C ASP A 278 -2.15 -8.58 -20.93
N PHE A 279 -2.30 -8.50 -19.61
CA PHE A 279 -3.45 -9.06 -18.91
C PHE A 279 -4.78 -8.43 -19.37
N LEU A 280 -4.85 -7.11 -19.47
CA LEU A 280 -6.06 -6.40 -19.90
C LEU A 280 -6.39 -6.71 -21.36
N ARG A 281 -5.40 -6.77 -22.24
CA ARG A 281 -5.58 -7.17 -23.66
C ARG A 281 -6.11 -8.59 -23.81
N ALA A 282 -5.56 -9.54 -23.05
CA ALA A 282 -6.03 -10.91 -23.05
C ALA A 282 -7.51 -11.02 -22.69
N ARG A 283 -7.95 -10.25 -21.67
CA ARG A 283 -9.36 -10.20 -21.27
C ARG A 283 -10.29 -9.62 -22.34
N LEU A 284 -9.86 -8.55 -23.01
CA LEU A 284 -10.66 -7.91 -24.08
C LEU A 284 -10.80 -8.82 -25.31
N THR A 285 -9.84 -9.71 -25.55
CA THR A 285 -9.84 -10.65 -26.70
C THR A 285 -10.42 -12.02 -26.37
N GLY A 286 -10.86 -12.25 -25.13
CA GLY A 286 -11.42 -13.53 -24.68
C GLY A 286 -10.39 -14.67 -24.62
N ARG A 287 -9.13 -14.35 -24.45
CA ARG A 287 -8.01 -15.30 -24.37
C ARG A 287 -7.57 -15.51 -22.93
#